data_4dd4a7c73a91cc5b2271a2a96332da74
#
_entry.id   4dd4a7c73a91cc5b2271a2a96332da74
#
_cell.length_a   1.000
_cell.length_b   1.000
_cell.length_c   1.000
_cell.angle_alpha   90.00
_cell.angle_beta   90.00
_cell.angle_gamma   90.00
#
_symmetry.space_group_name_H-M   'P 1'
#
loop_
_entity.id
_entity.type
_entity.pdbx_description
1 polymer ?
#
loop_
_entity_poly.entity_id
_entity_poly.type
_entity_poly.pdbx_seq_one_letter_code
_entity_poly.pdbx_strand_id
1 'polypeptide(L)'
;MALKAENVRSCLTMVFMALLTATLAQAQTAPPKQPPPQQSAFDVQTASGLLRQLSEALQGQSQKKFLALFDLPRMKDSALFKQQIASFFSQTTAIRVHLNLGETAVEGDRATIAVDAQMEAEPGNGGPIARRNDRLNFTVASAGGTWKFIELQPRSFFSLP
;
A
#
# COMPACT_ATOMS: atom_id res chain seq x y z
N MET A 1 -58.71 40.54 -5.61
CA MET A 1 -59.75 39.73 -6.24
C MET A 1 -59.56 38.32 -5.81
N ALA A 2 -60.24 37.94 -4.81
CA ALA A 2 -61.59 37.37 -4.76
C ALA A 2 -61.53 35.87 -5.07
N LEU A 3 -61.60 35.04 -3.99
CA LEU A 3 -62.77 34.25 -3.61
C LEU A 3 -62.84 32.93 -4.41
N LYS A 4 -63.01 31.71 -3.88
CA LYS A 4 -64.11 31.24 -2.97
C LYS A 4 -63.76 29.75 -2.78
N ALA A 5 -63.63 29.18 -1.67
CA ALA A 5 -64.61 28.70 -0.69
C ALA A 5 -65.58 27.64 -1.21
N GLU A 6 -65.74 26.69 -0.35
CA GLU A 6 -66.90 25.84 -0.01
C GLU A 6 -66.80 24.38 -0.44
N ASN A 7 -66.71 23.58 0.57
CA ASN A 7 -67.74 22.94 1.38
C ASN A 7 -68.32 21.71 0.70
N VAL A 8 -68.53 20.62 1.33
CA VAL A 8 -69.59 20.23 2.24
C VAL A 8 -69.61 18.71 2.46
N ARG A 9 -69.50 18.35 3.72
CA ARG A 9 -70.27 17.33 4.42
C ARG A 9 -70.73 16.02 3.70
N SER A 10 -70.45 14.89 4.24
CA SER A 10 -71.41 14.26 5.12
C SER A 10 -71.36 12.73 5.09
N CYS A 11 -71.62 12.16 6.20
CA CYS A 11 -72.23 10.85 6.55
C CYS A 11 -71.26 9.62 6.51
N LEU A 12 -70.84 9.25 7.70
CA LEU A 12 -71.49 8.33 8.65
C LEU A 12 -71.93 7.02 8.03
N THR A 13 -71.15 5.98 8.20
CA THR A 13 -71.63 4.66 8.56
C THR A 13 -70.59 3.83 9.27
N MET A 14 -70.87 3.50 10.51
CA MET A 14 -70.20 2.46 11.30
C MET A 14 -70.34 1.11 10.62
N VAL A 15 -69.29 0.39 10.42
CA VAL A 15 -69.28 -1.06 10.45
C VAL A 15 -68.07 -1.55 11.21
N PHE A 16 -68.38 -2.05 12.38
CA PHE A 16 -67.43 -2.87 13.19
C PHE A 16 -67.13 -4.13 12.42
N MET A 17 -65.87 -4.35 12.12
CA MET A 17 -65.35 -5.69 11.79
C MET A 17 -64.02 -5.87 12.38
N ALA A 18 -63.93 -6.66 13.42
CA ALA A 18 -62.74 -7.15 14.06
C ALA A 18 -61.97 -8.00 13.07
N LEU A 19 -60.76 -7.58 12.73
CA LEU A 19 -59.83 -8.45 12.05
C LEU A 19 -58.50 -8.52 12.83
N LEU A 20 -58.21 -9.74 13.21
CA LEU A 20 -56.97 -10.20 13.82
C LEU A 20 -55.77 -9.55 13.13
N THR A 21 -55.00 -8.74 13.84
CA THR A 21 -53.67 -8.32 13.46
C THR A 21 -52.70 -9.42 13.80
N ALA A 22 -52.38 -10.27 12.83
CA ALA A 22 -51.21 -11.14 12.89
C ALA A 22 -49.97 -10.25 12.79
N THR A 23 -49.33 -10.00 13.91
CA THR A 23 -47.98 -9.39 13.98
C THR A 23 -46.97 -10.37 13.39
N LEU A 24 -46.65 -10.18 12.12
CA LEU A 24 -45.44 -10.77 11.51
C LEU A 24 -44.22 -10.12 12.16
N ALA A 25 -43.63 -10.82 13.13
CA ALA A 25 -42.31 -10.51 13.64
C ALA A 25 -41.32 -10.67 12.47
N GLN A 26 -40.95 -9.56 11.84
CA GLN A 26 -39.82 -9.52 10.92
C GLN A 26 -38.57 -9.75 11.76
N ALA A 27 -38.05 -10.97 11.70
CA ALA A 27 -36.70 -11.26 12.16
C ALA A 27 -35.74 -10.38 11.32
N GLN A 28 -35.29 -9.28 11.92
CA GLN A 28 -34.18 -8.52 11.37
C GLN A 28 -32.95 -9.42 11.38
N THR A 29 -32.67 -10.05 10.26
CA THR A 29 -31.40 -10.69 9.98
C THR A 29 -30.34 -9.60 10.09
N ALA A 30 -29.58 -9.60 11.18
CA ALA A 30 -28.42 -8.73 11.32
C ALA A 30 -27.53 -8.90 10.08
N PRO A 31 -27.03 -7.80 9.49
CA PRO A 31 -26.14 -7.91 8.33
C PRO A 31 -24.95 -8.80 8.70
N PRO A 32 -24.52 -9.68 7.80
CA PRO A 32 -23.38 -10.57 8.05
C PRO A 32 -22.20 -9.70 8.45
N LYS A 33 -21.67 -9.94 9.66
CA LYS A 33 -20.50 -9.28 10.18
C LYS A 33 -19.38 -9.50 9.16
N GLN A 34 -19.01 -8.45 8.41
CA GLN A 34 -17.88 -8.53 7.49
C GLN A 34 -16.69 -9.09 8.26
N PRO A 35 -16.03 -10.15 7.75
CA PRO A 35 -14.81 -10.64 8.38
C PRO A 35 -13.83 -9.45 8.46
N PRO A 36 -13.05 -9.33 9.54
CA PRO A 36 -12.04 -8.30 9.64
C PRO A 36 -11.16 -8.38 8.40
N PRO A 37 -10.70 -7.24 7.85
CA PRO A 37 -9.84 -7.22 6.68
C PRO A 37 -8.69 -8.19 6.94
N GLN A 38 -8.65 -9.27 6.17
CA GLN A 38 -7.59 -10.25 6.26
C GLN A 38 -6.32 -9.48 5.93
N GLN A 39 -5.46 -9.32 6.92
CA GLN A 39 -4.09 -8.85 6.68
C GLN A 39 -3.53 -9.81 5.63
N SER A 40 -3.26 -9.27 4.43
CA SER A 40 -2.70 -10.07 3.35
C SER A 40 -1.42 -10.72 3.88
N ALA A 41 -1.44 -12.04 4.01
CA ALA A 41 -0.26 -12.76 4.45
C ALA A 41 0.90 -12.40 3.50
N PHE A 42 2.08 -12.17 4.06
CA PHE A 42 3.25 -11.91 3.23
C PHE A 42 3.61 -13.21 2.48
N ASP A 43 3.67 -13.12 1.17
CA ASP A 43 3.98 -14.24 0.28
C ASP A 43 5.00 -13.83 -0.81
N VAL A 44 5.43 -14.80 -1.59
CA VAL A 44 6.38 -14.61 -2.69
C VAL A 44 5.84 -13.61 -3.73
N GLN A 45 4.54 -13.57 -3.96
CA GLN A 45 3.93 -12.61 -4.91
C GLN A 45 4.00 -11.20 -4.37
N THR A 46 3.73 -11.01 -3.10
CA THR A 46 3.87 -9.72 -2.40
C THR A 46 5.32 -9.24 -2.44
N ALA A 47 6.28 -10.12 -2.13
CA ALA A 47 7.70 -9.82 -2.21
C ALA A 47 8.12 -9.40 -3.63
N SER A 48 7.76 -10.19 -4.63
CA SER A 48 8.05 -9.90 -6.05
C SER A 48 7.41 -8.60 -6.52
N GLY A 49 6.20 -8.31 -6.07
CA GLY A 49 5.50 -7.06 -6.35
C GLY A 49 6.21 -5.83 -5.80
N LEU A 50 6.71 -5.91 -4.55
CA LEU A 50 7.51 -4.84 -3.93
C LEU A 50 8.84 -4.63 -4.67
N LEU A 51 9.55 -5.70 -5.01
CA LEU A 51 10.83 -5.62 -5.75
C LEU A 51 10.64 -5.05 -7.16
N ARG A 52 9.55 -5.41 -7.85
CA ARG A 52 9.22 -4.82 -9.15
C ARG A 52 8.99 -3.32 -9.04
N GLN A 53 8.18 -2.87 -8.07
CA GLN A 53 7.94 -1.43 -7.83
C GLN A 53 9.25 -0.69 -7.49
N LEU A 54 10.14 -1.33 -6.73
CA LEU A 54 11.45 -0.78 -6.40
C LEU A 54 12.30 -0.61 -7.67
N SER A 55 12.36 -1.63 -8.54
CA SER A 55 13.05 -1.58 -9.82
C SER A 55 12.49 -0.50 -10.74
N GLU A 56 11.16 -0.42 -10.87
CA GLU A 56 10.47 0.60 -11.68
C GLU A 56 10.77 2.01 -11.18
N ALA A 57 10.80 2.22 -9.85
CA ALA A 57 11.13 3.52 -9.26
C ALA A 57 12.59 3.92 -9.51
N LEU A 58 13.53 2.97 -9.43
CA LEU A 58 14.95 3.20 -9.73
C LEU A 58 15.19 3.50 -11.20
N GLN A 59 14.69 2.66 -12.11
CA GLN A 59 14.86 2.82 -13.56
C GLN A 59 14.13 4.05 -14.10
N GLY A 60 12.98 4.36 -13.52
CA GLY A 60 12.22 5.58 -13.83
C GLY A 60 12.75 6.85 -13.15
N GLN A 61 13.92 6.79 -12.47
CA GLN A 61 14.54 7.94 -11.81
C GLN A 61 13.58 8.67 -10.85
N SER A 62 12.68 7.95 -10.19
CA SER A 62 11.66 8.55 -9.35
C SER A 62 11.95 8.37 -7.86
N GLN A 63 12.74 9.28 -7.30
CA GLN A 63 13.03 9.33 -5.85
C GLN A 63 11.75 9.28 -5.01
N LYS A 64 10.69 10.02 -5.44
CA LYS A 64 9.41 10.05 -4.72
C LYS A 64 8.76 8.66 -4.67
N LYS A 65 8.70 7.96 -5.81
CA LYS A 65 8.13 6.60 -5.88
C LYS A 65 8.98 5.61 -5.07
N PHE A 66 10.31 5.71 -5.17
CA PHE A 66 11.23 4.89 -4.40
C PHE A 66 10.99 5.04 -2.89
N LEU A 67 11.02 6.27 -2.36
CA LEU A 67 10.82 6.52 -0.93
C LEU A 67 9.42 6.17 -0.43
N ALA A 68 8.40 6.20 -1.29
CA ALA A 68 7.03 5.82 -0.93
C ALA A 68 6.88 4.32 -0.58
N LEU A 69 7.80 3.48 -1.06
CA LEU A 69 7.85 2.05 -0.74
C LEU A 69 8.37 1.78 0.68
N PHE A 70 8.99 2.77 1.31
CA PHE A 70 9.55 2.68 2.64
C PHE A 70 8.62 3.29 3.69
N ASP A 71 8.50 2.65 4.84
CA ASP A 71 7.88 3.21 6.04
C ASP A 71 8.94 4.03 6.79
N LEU A 72 9.20 5.24 6.31
CA LEU A 72 10.24 6.10 6.84
C LEU A 72 10.12 6.41 8.33
N PRO A 73 8.92 6.58 8.92
CA PRO A 73 8.75 6.75 10.37
C PRO A 73 9.24 5.55 11.20
N ARG A 74 9.14 4.33 10.66
CA ARG A 74 9.58 3.09 11.33
C ARG A 74 11.03 2.71 10.99
N MET A 75 11.63 3.41 10.03
CA MET A 75 12.99 3.14 9.57
C MET A 75 14.01 3.84 10.46
N LYS A 76 15.00 3.08 10.96
CA LYS A 76 16.14 3.65 11.68
C LYS A 76 16.94 4.57 10.75
N ASP A 77 17.34 5.74 11.26
CA ASP A 77 18.14 6.73 10.52
C ASP A 77 17.53 7.16 9.17
N SER A 78 16.18 7.27 9.13
CA SER A 78 15.44 7.58 7.90
C SER A 78 15.85 8.93 7.26
N ALA A 79 16.30 9.89 8.06
CA ALA A 79 16.80 11.18 7.55
C ALA A 79 18.08 11.00 6.72
N LEU A 80 19.05 10.24 7.25
CA LEU A 80 20.29 9.91 6.53
C LEU A 80 20.02 9.07 5.28
N PHE A 81 19.09 8.10 5.39
CA PHE A 81 18.68 7.32 4.23
C PHE A 81 18.06 8.19 3.14
N LYS A 82 17.15 9.10 3.47
CA LYS A 82 16.56 10.04 2.49
C LYS A 82 17.62 10.90 1.82
N GLN A 83 18.59 11.40 2.59
CA GLN A 83 19.68 12.21 2.05
C GLN A 83 20.55 11.38 1.10
N GLN A 84 20.92 10.16 1.47
CA GLN A 84 21.68 9.24 0.62
C GLN A 84 20.97 8.95 -0.70
N ILE A 85 19.67 8.64 -0.64
CA ILE A 85 18.87 8.36 -1.82
C ILE A 85 18.72 9.61 -2.70
N ALA A 86 18.52 10.81 -2.10
CA ALA A 86 18.49 12.06 -2.84
C ALA A 86 19.81 12.32 -3.58
N SER A 87 20.95 12.11 -2.90
CA SER A 87 22.27 12.23 -3.48
C SER A 87 22.49 11.25 -4.63
N PHE A 88 22.12 9.98 -4.43
CA PHE A 88 22.22 8.95 -5.46
C PHE A 88 21.44 9.33 -6.73
N PHE A 89 20.17 9.69 -6.61
CA PHE A 89 19.34 10.09 -7.76
C PHE A 89 19.85 11.39 -8.43
N SER A 90 20.36 12.35 -7.67
CA SER A 90 20.88 13.61 -8.24
C SER A 90 22.21 13.45 -8.99
N GLN A 91 22.96 12.40 -8.67
CA GLN A 91 24.27 12.11 -9.26
C GLN A 91 24.19 11.12 -10.43
N THR A 92 23.00 10.57 -10.73
CA THR A 92 22.80 9.58 -11.80
C THR A 92 21.89 10.10 -12.89
N THR A 93 22.19 9.79 -14.14
CA THR A 93 21.37 10.11 -15.32
C THR A 93 20.58 8.92 -15.83
N ALA A 94 21.07 7.70 -15.60
CA ALA A 94 20.37 6.47 -15.91
C ALA A 94 20.70 5.38 -14.90
N ILE A 95 19.72 4.56 -14.57
CA ILE A 95 19.87 3.41 -13.67
C ILE A 95 19.25 2.20 -14.34
N ARG A 96 20.00 1.10 -14.41
CA ARG A 96 19.49 -0.24 -14.76
C ARG A 96 19.69 -1.13 -13.55
N VAL A 97 18.63 -1.81 -13.13
CA VAL A 97 18.71 -2.70 -11.97
C VAL A 97 17.97 -4.00 -12.25
N HIS A 98 18.57 -5.10 -11.81
CA HIS A 98 17.98 -6.43 -11.77
C HIS A 98 17.98 -6.91 -10.32
N LEU A 99 16.80 -7.27 -9.83
CA LEU A 99 16.57 -7.74 -8.47
C LEU A 99 15.98 -9.15 -8.55
N ASN A 100 16.75 -10.13 -8.13
CA ASN A 100 16.33 -11.52 -8.09
C ASN A 100 15.95 -11.89 -6.66
N LEU A 101 14.70 -12.26 -6.46
CA LEU A 101 14.20 -12.71 -5.17
C LEU A 101 14.92 -14.01 -4.76
N GLY A 102 15.54 -13.99 -3.60
CA GLY A 102 16.14 -15.15 -2.95
C GLY A 102 15.22 -15.68 -1.84
N GLU A 103 15.80 -15.90 -0.66
CA GLU A 103 15.09 -16.42 0.50
C GLU A 103 14.15 -15.39 1.12
N THR A 104 13.02 -15.89 1.63
CA THR A 104 12.03 -15.08 2.34
C THR A 104 11.70 -15.76 3.65
N ALA A 105 11.78 -15.03 4.77
CA ALA A 105 11.37 -15.50 6.09
C ALA A 105 10.30 -14.57 6.66
N VAL A 106 9.23 -15.13 7.22
CA VAL A 106 8.08 -14.37 7.76
C VAL A 106 7.98 -14.59 9.25
N GLU A 107 7.92 -13.52 10.01
CA GLU A 107 7.79 -13.52 11.47
C GLU A 107 6.70 -12.53 11.92
N GLY A 108 5.50 -13.03 12.13
CA GLY A 108 4.36 -12.20 12.53
C GLY A 108 3.98 -11.13 11.51
N ASP A 109 4.12 -9.86 11.89
CA ASP A 109 3.84 -8.68 11.06
C ASP A 109 5.05 -8.20 10.25
N ARG A 110 6.15 -8.96 10.26
CA ARG A 110 7.40 -8.66 9.55
C ARG A 110 7.81 -9.80 8.64
N ALA A 111 8.56 -9.45 7.61
CA ALA A 111 9.25 -10.44 6.80
C ALA A 111 10.64 -9.91 6.38
N THR A 112 11.57 -10.84 6.22
CA THR A 112 12.90 -10.56 5.67
C THR A 112 12.97 -11.13 4.27
N ILE A 113 13.54 -10.37 3.34
CA ILE A 113 13.71 -10.74 1.93
C ILE A 113 15.18 -10.61 1.59
N ALA A 114 15.82 -11.70 1.21
CA ALA A 114 17.15 -11.66 0.61
C ALA A 114 17.01 -11.51 -0.91
N VAL A 115 17.81 -10.63 -1.50
CA VAL A 115 17.73 -10.28 -2.93
C VAL A 115 19.13 -10.22 -3.52
N ASP A 116 19.37 -10.95 -4.59
CA ASP A 116 20.57 -10.78 -5.40
C ASP A 116 20.37 -9.61 -6.37
N ALA A 117 21.10 -8.53 -6.14
CA ALA A 117 20.93 -7.27 -6.83
C ALA A 117 22.12 -6.95 -7.75
N GLN A 118 21.81 -6.58 -8.99
CA GLN A 118 22.78 -6.07 -9.96
C GLN A 118 22.32 -4.70 -10.40
N MET A 119 23.23 -3.73 -10.38
CA MET A 119 22.93 -2.35 -10.77
C MET A 119 24.04 -1.77 -11.66
N GLU A 120 23.63 -1.09 -12.70
CA GLU A 120 24.44 -0.17 -13.49
C GLU A 120 23.85 1.23 -13.34
N ALA A 121 24.69 2.18 -12.94
CA ALA A 121 24.32 3.58 -12.79
C ALA A 121 25.25 4.46 -13.61
N GLU A 122 24.68 5.32 -14.46
CA GLU A 122 25.43 6.28 -15.25
C GLU A 122 25.59 7.57 -14.44
N PRO A 123 26.82 7.98 -14.08
CA PRO A 123 27.05 9.23 -13.37
C PRO A 123 26.74 10.45 -14.22
N GLY A 124 26.08 11.46 -13.63
CA GLY A 124 25.72 12.72 -14.32
C GLY A 124 26.92 13.58 -14.75
N ASN A 125 28.12 13.32 -14.23
CA ASN A 125 29.34 14.02 -14.60
C ASN A 125 30.07 13.39 -15.82
N GLY A 126 29.47 12.40 -16.50
CA GLY A 126 30.08 11.72 -17.64
C GLY A 126 31.19 10.73 -17.27
N GLY A 127 31.30 10.40 -16.00
CA GLY A 127 32.25 9.38 -15.52
C GLY A 127 31.90 7.96 -16.01
N PRO A 128 32.74 6.97 -15.70
CA PRO A 128 32.48 5.59 -16.08
C PRO A 128 31.20 5.05 -15.38
N ILE A 129 30.50 4.13 -16.06
CA ILE A 129 29.32 3.47 -15.52
C ILE A 129 29.70 2.71 -14.23
N ALA A 130 29.05 3.06 -13.14
CA ALA A 130 29.20 2.36 -11.88
C ALA A 130 28.44 1.04 -11.93
N ARG A 131 29.11 -0.09 -11.68
CA ARG A 131 28.51 -1.42 -11.61
C ARG A 131 28.59 -1.95 -10.19
N ARG A 132 27.48 -2.51 -9.71
CA ARG A 132 27.41 -3.14 -8.40
C ARG A 132 26.66 -4.46 -8.47
N ASN A 133 27.20 -5.44 -7.74
CA ASN A 133 26.58 -6.74 -7.53
C ASN A 133 26.66 -7.03 -6.03
N ASP A 134 25.52 -7.04 -5.36
CA ASP A 134 25.45 -7.26 -3.92
C ASP A 134 24.24 -8.13 -3.56
N ARG A 135 24.33 -8.82 -2.44
CA ARG A 135 23.18 -9.43 -1.80
C ARG A 135 22.56 -8.42 -0.83
N LEU A 136 21.34 -8.00 -1.12
CA LEU A 136 20.59 -7.07 -0.30
C LEU A 136 19.65 -7.84 0.63
N ASN A 137 19.52 -7.35 1.86
CA ASN A 137 18.55 -7.84 2.81
C ASN A 137 17.57 -6.71 3.11
N PHE A 138 16.31 -6.95 2.82
CA PHE A 138 15.22 -6.04 3.15
C PHE A 138 14.42 -6.61 4.31
N THR A 139 14.09 -5.76 5.28
CA THR A 139 13.02 -6.05 6.22
C THR A 139 11.79 -5.27 5.82
N VAL A 140 10.65 -5.95 5.72
CA VAL A 140 9.35 -5.36 5.45
C VAL A 140 8.43 -5.54 6.65
N ALA A 141 7.48 -4.65 6.81
CA ALA A 141 6.45 -4.77 7.83
C ALA A 141 5.09 -4.36 7.29
N SER A 142 4.05 -4.97 7.84
CA SER A 142 2.67 -4.60 7.54
C SER A 142 2.30 -3.29 8.23
N ALA A 143 1.72 -2.36 7.47
CA ALA A 143 1.20 -1.09 7.94
C ALA A 143 -0.16 -0.83 7.28
N GLY A 144 -1.26 -0.95 8.06
CA GLY A 144 -2.61 -0.74 7.53
C GLY A 144 -3.00 -1.66 6.37
N GLY A 145 -2.54 -2.92 6.40
CA GLY A 145 -2.80 -3.91 5.34
C GLY A 145 -1.89 -3.81 4.12
N THR A 146 -0.92 -2.90 4.12
CA THR A 146 0.07 -2.74 3.06
C THR A 146 1.45 -3.06 3.59
N TRP A 147 2.24 -3.81 2.83
CA TRP A 147 3.63 -4.11 3.19
C TRP A 147 4.56 -3.01 2.70
N LYS A 148 5.47 -2.56 3.56
CA LYS A 148 6.49 -1.55 3.25
C LYS A 148 7.85 -1.95 3.78
N PHE A 149 8.89 -1.49 3.12
CA PHE A 149 10.26 -1.65 3.60
C PHE A 149 10.50 -0.79 4.84
N ILE A 150 11.07 -1.39 5.88
CA ILE A 150 11.47 -0.68 7.11
C ILE A 150 12.99 -0.73 7.32
N GLU A 151 13.69 -1.59 6.57
CA GLU A 151 15.14 -1.68 6.62
C GLU A 151 15.69 -2.19 5.29
N LEU A 152 16.92 -1.80 4.97
CA LEU A 152 17.71 -2.21 3.81
C LEU A 152 19.18 -2.28 4.20
N GLN A 153 19.83 -3.40 3.88
CA GLN A 153 21.24 -3.64 4.09
C GLN A 153 21.86 -4.36 2.87
N PRO A 154 23.08 -4.05 2.44
CA PRO A 154 23.88 -2.88 2.82
C PRO A 154 23.37 -1.60 2.11
N ARG A 155 23.33 -0.48 2.82
CA ARG A 155 22.91 0.81 2.23
C ARG A 155 23.91 1.35 1.21
N SER A 156 25.18 0.93 1.31
CA SER A 156 26.25 1.31 0.36
C SER A 156 25.95 0.93 -1.09
N PHE A 157 24.99 0.02 -1.32
CA PHE A 157 24.53 -0.30 -2.67
C PHE A 157 24.05 0.94 -3.44
N PHE A 158 23.43 1.89 -2.77
CA PHE A 158 22.95 3.17 -3.32
C PHE A 158 23.94 4.32 -3.09
N SER A 159 25.23 4.06 -3.27
CA SER A 159 26.27 5.10 -3.24
C SER A 159 27.10 4.97 -4.51
N LEU A 160 27.40 6.08 -5.17
CA LEU A 160 28.40 6.08 -6.23
C LEU A 160 29.80 6.04 -5.61
N PRO A 161 30.80 5.47 -6.30
CA PRO A 161 32.20 5.45 -5.86
C PRO A 161 32.80 6.85 -5.78
#